data_16e6619a4692ab637d2c2dbd7bf583e1
#
_entry.id   16e6619a4692ab637d2c2dbd7bf583e1
#
_cell.length_a   1.000
_cell.length_b   1.000
_cell.length_c   1.000
_cell.angle_alpha   90.00
_cell.angle_beta   90.00
_cell.angle_gamma   90.00
#
_symmetry.space_group_name_H-M   'P 1'
#
loop_
_entity.id
_entity.type
_entity.pdbx_description
1 polymer ?
#
loop_
_entity_poly.entity_id
_entity_poly.type
_entity_poly.pdbx_seq_one_letter_code
_entity_poly.pdbx_strand_id
1 'polypeptide(L)'
;MGLYLNPGNETFAELVQADIYVDKTGLIAYMNGCIGKAKHLIASSRPRRFGKTLAAQMLTSYYSKGCDSSEVFSNLEIAKDKSFELHLNKYDVISLDIQWMRGVAIGKIQEGENTTVLGYIQSEILKELRQEYPQYVNEKENSVAATLANINQETKKKFIIIIDEWD
;
A
#
# COMPACT_ATOMS: atom_id res chain seq x y z
N MET A 1 12.23 4.06 0.05
CA MET A 1 11.11 3.86 0.99
C MET A 1 10.39 5.17 1.12
N GLY A 2 9.13 5.23 0.75
CA GLY A 2 8.27 6.41 0.85
C GLY A 2 7.22 6.25 1.94
N LEU A 3 6.42 7.29 2.16
CA LEU A 3 5.30 7.26 3.10
C LEU A 3 4.10 6.53 2.49
N TYR A 4 3.86 6.72 1.20
CA TYR A 4 2.75 6.14 0.45
C TYR A 4 3.21 5.08 -0.54
N LEU A 5 4.37 5.29 -1.18
CA LEU A 5 4.95 4.35 -2.14
C LEU A 5 6.03 3.52 -1.45
N ASN A 6 5.84 2.21 -1.48
CA ASN A 6 6.74 1.24 -0.88
C ASN A 6 7.05 1.53 0.61
N PRO A 7 6.02 1.66 1.47
CA PRO A 7 6.23 1.87 2.90
C PRO A 7 7.01 0.73 3.55
N GLY A 8 7.56 1.00 4.73
CA GLY A 8 8.23 0.01 5.57
C GLY A 8 7.27 -0.97 6.26
N ASN A 9 7.82 -1.77 7.15
CA ASN A 9 7.10 -2.80 7.89
C ASN A 9 7.05 -2.56 9.41
N GLU A 10 7.57 -1.42 9.88
CA GLU A 10 7.78 -1.14 11.29
C GLU A 10 6.50 -1.27 12.09
N THR A 11 5.40 -0.67 11.61
CA THR A 11 4.10 -0.71 12.30
C THR A 11 3.57 -2.13 12.43
N PHE A 12 3.71 -2.96 11.40
CA PHE A 12 3.27 -4.35 11.48
C PHE A 12 4.21 -5.20 12.34
N ALA A 13 5.51 -4.95 12.30
CA ALA A 13 6.49 -5.64 13.15
C ALA A 13 6.20 -5.39 14.64
N GLU A 14 5.88 -4.15 15.03
CA GLU A 14 5.45 -3.83 16.40
C GLU A 14 4.17 -4.57 16.80
N LEU A 15 3.20 -4.67 15.89
CA LEU A 15 1.94 -5.38 16.14
C LEU A 15 2.14 -6.87 16.37
N VAL A 16 3.02 -7.52 15.63
CA VAL A 16 3.33 -8.95 15.78
C VAL A 16 4.00 -9.23 17.13
N GLN A 17 4.72 -8.26 17.68
CA GLN A 17 5.40 -8.37 18.99
C GLN A 17 4.49 -8.02 20.17
N ALA A 18 3.25 -7.59 19.95
CA ALA A 18 2.32 -7.28 21.03
C ALA A 18 1.95 -8.53 21.85
N ASP A 19 1.69 -8.35 23.16
CA ASP A 19 1.32 -9.43 24.08
C ASP A 19 0.14 -10.27 23.58
N ILE A 20 -0.76 -9.67 22.84
CA ILE A 20 -1.90 -10.36 22.22
C ILE A 20 -1.91 -10.03 20.72
N TYR A 21 -1.44 -10.96 19.92
CA TYR A 21 -1.53 -10.90 18.47
C TYR A 21 -2.32 -12.11 17.95
N VAL A 22 -3.30 -11.85 17.11
CA VAL A 22 -4.06 -12.91 16.43
C VAL A 22 -3.61 -12.98 14.97
N ASP A 23 -2.93 -14.06 14.62
CA ASP A 23 -2.45 -14.27 13.25
C ASP A 23 -3.60 -14.40 12.26
N LYS A 24 -3.62 -13.49 11.29
CA LYS A 24 -4.58 -13.46 10.17
C LYS A 24 -3.87 -13.53 8.82
N THR A 25 -2.60 -13.94 8.80
CA THR A 25 -1.80 -13.97 7.58
C THR A 25 -2.28 -14.99 6.55
N GLY A 26 -3.17 -15.91 6.91
CA GLY A 26 -3.92 -16.73 5.95
C GLY A 26 -4.67 -15.90 4.88
N LEU A 27 -5.01 -14.64 5.17
CA LEU A 27 -5.55 -13.70 4.18
C LEU A 27 -4.55 -13.45 3.05
N ILE A 28 -3.25 -13.40 3.33
CA ILE A 28 -2.19 -13.19 2.33
C ILE A 28 -2.18 -14.35 1.33
N ALA A 29 -2.31 -15.60 1.78
CA ALA A 29 -2.37 -16.75 0.88
C ALA A 29 -3.54 -16.65 -0.12
N TYR A 30 -4.71 -16.19 0.35
CA TYR A 30 -5.85 -15.90 -0.52
C TYR A 30 -5.53 -14.79 -1.54
N MET A 31 -4.95 -13.68 -1.07
CA MET A 31 -4.58 -12.54 -1.92
C MET A 31 -3.53 -12.93 -2.97
N ASN A 32 -2.51 -13.70 -2.59
CA ASN A 32 -1.50 -14.23 -3.50
C ASN A 32 -2.16 -15.02 -4.67
N GLY A 33 -3.20 -15.78 -4.35
CA GLY A 33 -4.00 -16.49 -5.33
C GLY A 33 -4.77 -15.61 -6.31
N CYS A 34 -4.94 -14.31 -6.04
CA CYS A 34 -5.66 -13.34 -6.87
C CYS A 34 -4.71 -12.51 -7.75
N ILE A 35 -3.44 -12.41 -7.41
CA ILE A 35 -2.46 -11.60 -8.16
C ILE A 35 -2.32 -12.12 -9.59
N GLY A 36 -2.44 -11.21 -10.56
CA GLY A 36 -2.34 -11.53 -11.98
C GLY A 36 -3.56 -12.21 -12.59
N LYS A 37 -4.63 -12.38 -11.84
CA LYS A 37 -5.89 -12.98 -12.30
C LYS A 37 -6.98 -11.91 -12.52
N ALA A 38 -8.08 -12.29 -13.16
CA ALA A 38 -9.22 -11.40 -13.40
C ALA A 38 -9.86 -10.88 -12.08
N LYS A 39 -9.79 -11.66 -11.01
CA LYS A 39 -10.29 -11.28 -9.67
C LYS A 39 -9.20 -10.59 -8.84
N HIS A 40 -8.67 -9.47 -9.32
CA HIS A 40 -7.63 -8.70 -8.62
C HIS A 40 -8.17 -7.49 -7.85
N LEU A 41 -9.45 -7.15 -8.01
CA LEU A 41 -10.10 -6.11 -7.23
C LEU A 41 -10.81 -6.76 -6.05
N ILE A 42 -10.34 -6.45 -4.84
CA ILE A 42 -10.81 -7.07 -3.62
C ILE A 42 -11.30 -5.97 -2.67
N ALA A 43 -12.56 -6.04 -2.25
CA ALA A 43 -13.13 -5.18 -1.24
C ALA A 43 -13.37 -5.99 0.04
N SER A 44 -12.86 -5.49 1.17
CA SER A 44 -13.11 -6.07 2.48
C SER A 44 -14.07 -5.18 3.26
N SER A 45 -15.31 -5.62 3.40
CA SER A 45 -16.31 -4.96 4.22
C SER A 45 -16.38 -5.64 5.58
N ARG A 46 -15.99 -4.94 6.64
CA ARG A 46 -16.11 -5.40 8.03
C ARG A 46 -16.55 -4.24 8.93
N PRO A 47 -17.26 -4.50 10.02
CA PRO A 47 -17.58 -3.47 11.00
C PRO A 47 -16.33 -2.77 11.53
N ARG A 48 -16.49 -1.57 12.07
CA ARG A 48 -15.41 -0.85 12.76
C ARG A 48 -14.82 -1.72 13.87
N ARG A 49 -13.51 -1.59 14.14
CA ARG A 49 -12.75 -2.33 15.16
C ARG A 49 -12.55 -3.82 14.88
N PHE A 50 -12.80 -4.30 13.66
CA PHE A 50 -12.54 -5.69 13.25
C PHE A 50 -11.20 -5.88 12.53
N GLY A 51 -10.26 -4.93 12.69
CA GLY A 51 -8.89 -5.08 12.22
C GLY A 51 -8.69 -4.84 10.72
N LYS A 52 -9.50 -3.98 10.07
CA LYS A 52 -9.29 -3.57 8.66
C LYS A 52 -7.92 -2.93 8.48
N THR A 53 -7.61 -1.92 9.30
CA THR A 53 -6.32 -1.21 9.26
C THR A 53 -5.14 -2.15 9.52
N LEU A 54 -5.27 -3.09 10.48
CA LEU A 54 -4.24 -4.09 10.73
C LEU A 54 -4.02 -5.00 9.50
N ALA A 55 -5.10 -5.36 8.80
CA ALA A 55 -5.00 -6.14 7.57
C ALA A 55 -4.32 -5.33 6.45
N ALA A 56 -4.62 -4.04 6.32
CA ALA A 56 -3.96 -3.16 5.36
C ALA A 56 -2.46 -3.04 5.65
N GLN A 57 -2.07 -2.82 6.91
CA GLN A 57 -0.67 -2.77 7.35
C GLN A 57 0.06 -4.09 7.11
N MET A 58 -0.56 -5.21 7.43
CA MET A 58 -0.04 -6.55 7.19
C MET A 58 0.24 -6.77 5.69
N LEU A 59 -0.72 -6.46 4.83
CA LEU A 59 -0.58 -6.60 3.37
C LEU A 59 0.49 -5.66 2.81
N THR A 60 0.53 -4.41 3.29
CA THR A 60 1.55 -3.43 2.91
C THR A 60 2.94 -3.96 3.25
N SER A 61 3.16 -4.39 4.48
CA SER A 61 4.45 -4.93 4.95
C SER A 61 4.87 -6.19 4.20
N TYR A 62 3.92 -7.05 3.82
CA TYR A 62 4.23 -8.27 3.10
C TYR A 62 4.61 -8.02 1.64
N TYR A 63 3.88 -7.15 0.94
CA TYR A 63 4.09 -6.95 -0.49
C TYR A 63 5.15 -5.92 -0.83
N SER A 64 5.35 -4.89 0.03
CA SER A 64 6.22 -3.76 -0.26
C SER A 64 7.67 -4.19 -0.49
N LYS A 65 8.24 -3.81 -1.64
CA LYS A 65 9.67 -3.99 -1.93
C LYS A 65 10.56 -2.99 -1.17
N GLY A 66 9.96 -2.04 -0.46
CA GLY A 66 10.67 -0.98 0.27
C GLY A 66 11.36 -1.44 1.55
N CYS A 67 11.08 -2.67 1.99
CA CYS A 67 11.62 -3.25 3.23
C CYS A 67 11.88 -4.74 3.06
N ASP A 68 12.60 -5.33 4.01
CA ASP A 68 12.71 -6.78 4.18
C ASP A 68 11.83 -7.20 5.36
N SER A 69 10.80 -7.97 5.08
CA SER A 69 9.85 -8.46 6.08
C SER A 69 9.98 -9.96 6.35
N SER A 70 11.01 -10.62 5.84
CA SER A 70 11.19 -12.07 5.97
C SER A 70 11.20 -12.52 7.44
N GLU A 71 11.88 -11.79 8.32
CA GLU A 71 11.94 -12.10 9.75
C GLU A 71 10.57 -11.92 10.42
N VAL A 72 9.85 -10.84 10.09
CA VAL A 72 8.53 -10.52 10.66
C VAL A 72 7.51 -11.60 10.36
N PHE A 73 7.54 -12.15 9.15
CA PHE A 73 6.57 -13.17 8.70
C PHE A 73 7.02 -14.62 8.92
N SER A 74 8.29 -14.88 9.27
CA SER A 74 8.89 -16.21 9.36
C SER A 74 8.16 -17.20 10.27
N ASN A 75 7.55 -16.72 11.35
CA ASN A 75 6.85 -17.53 12.34
C ASN A 75 5.31 -17.47 12.19
N LEU A 76 4.80 -16.78 11.17
CA LEU A 76 3.36 -16.64 10.95
C LEU A 76 2.82 -17.73 10.01
N GLU A 77 1.50 -17.88 9.99
CA GLU A 77 0.83 -18.93 9.21
C GLU A 77 1.21 -18.90 7.72
N ILE A 78 1.35 -17.71 7.14
CA ILE A 78 1.71 -17.52 5.73
C ILE A 78 3.08 -18.13 5.37
N ALA A 79 4.01 -18.20 6.30
CA ALA A 79 5.33 -18.78 6.04
C ALA A 79 5.28 -20.26 5.65
N LYS A 80 4.17 -20.96 5.96
CA LYS A 80 3.92 -22.36 5.59
C LYS A 80 3.32 -22.49 4.19
N ASP A 81 2.86 -21.39 3.59
CA ASP A 81 2.26 -21.41 2.27
C ASP A 81 3.32 -21.39 1.18
N LYS A 82 3.14 -22.22 0.14
CA LYS A 82 4.06 -22.30 -1.01
C LYS A 82 4.23 -21.00 -1.79
N SER A 83 3.29 -20.08 -1.66
CA SER A 83 3.34 -18.77 -2.31
C SER A 83 4.12 -17.72 -1.52
N PHE A 84 4.55 -18.03 -0.29
CA PHE A 84 5.19 -17.08 0.61
C PHE A 84 6.36 -16.35 -0.05
N GLU A 85 7.41 -17.07 -0.44
CA GLU A 85 8.62 -16.48 -1.01
C GLU A 85 8.40 -15.88 -2.40
N LEU A 86 7.37 -16.34 -3.12
CA LEU A 86 7.07 -15.85 -4.46
C LEU A 86 6.59 -14.40 -4.48
N HIS A 87 5.97 -13.96 -3.39
CA HIS A 87 5.30 -12.66 -3.32
C HIS A 87 5.86 -11.74 -2.24
N LEU A 88 6.60 -12.27 -1.25
CA LEU A 88 7.16 -11.47 -0.15
C LEU A 88 8.10 -10.39 -0.68
N ASN A 89 7.78 -9.13 -0.39
CA ASN A 89 8.57 -7.94 -0.75
C ASN A 89 8.92 -7.82 -2.25
N LYS A 90 8.00 -8.21 -3.14
CA LYS A 90 8.24 -8.24 -4.60
C LYS A 90 7.56 -7.12 -5.38
N TYR A 91 6.73 -6.31 -4.75
CA TYR A 91 5.86 -5.39 -5.48
C TYR A 91 6.10 -3.93 -5.12
N ASP A 92 5.81 -3.07 -6.09
CA ASP A 92 5.57 -1.67 -5.80
C ASP A 92 4.18 -1.56 -5.15
N VAL A 93 4.15 -1.06 -3.92
CA VAL A 93 2.92 -0.92 -3.13
C VAL A 93 2.62 0.56 -2.93
N ILE A 94 1.38 0.96 -3.23
CA ILE A 94 0.83 2.25 -2.84
C ILE A 94 -0.17 1.98 -1.71
N SER A 95 0.11 2.50 -0.52
CA SER A 95 -0.72 2.34 0.67
C SER A 95 -1.27 3.68 1.11
N LEU A 96 -2.61 3.78 1.18
CA LEU A 96 -3.32 5.04 1.43
C LEU A 96 -4.29 4.86 2.59
N ASP A 97 -4.13 5.69 3.63
CA ASP A 97 -5.16 5.98 4.62
C ASP A 97 -5.89 7.26 4.19
N ILE A 98 -7.07 7.10 3.61
CA ILE A 98 -7.81 8.22 3.02
C ILE A 98 -8.31 9.19 4.09
N GLN A 99 -8.69 8.69 5.27
CA GLN A 99 -9.17 9.55 6.35
C GLN A 99 -8.04 10.46 6.88
N TRP A 100 -6.86 9.89 7.09
CA TRP A 100 -5.69 10.65 7.52
C TRP A 100 -5.27 11.68 6.47
N MET A 101 -5.14 11.27 5.20
CA MET A 101 -4.76 12.17 4.10
C MET A 101 -5.77 13.31 3.90
N ARG A 102 -7.06 13.01 4.04
CA ARG A 102 -8.13 14.02 4.01
C ARG A 102 -7.96 15.03 5.14
N GLY A 103 -7.65 14.58 6.35
CA GLY A 103 -7.42 15.46 7.49
C GLY A 103 -6.27 16.43 7.23
N VAL A 104 -5.15 15.93 6.74
CA VAL A 104 -3.98 16.76 6.39
C VAL A 104 -4.32 17.74 5.26
N ALA A 105 -4.99 17.29 4.20
CA ALA A 105 -5.40 18.13 3.08
C ALA A 105 -6.30 19.29 3.52
N ILE A 106 -7.27 19.04 4.41
CA ILE A 106 -8.16 20.07 4.94
C ILE A 106 -7.34 21.11 5.74
N GLY A 107 -6.38 20.68 6.56
CA GLY A 107 -5.48 21.57 7.28
C GLY A 107 -4.72 22.50 6.32
N LYS A 108 -4.14 21.97 5.26
CA LYS A 108 -3.43 22.71 4.22
C LYS A 108 -4.32 23.76 3.51
N ILE A 109 -5.53 23.37 3.16
CA ILE A 109 -6.52 24.28 2.54
C ILE A 109 -6.87 25.42 3.50
N GLN A 110 -7.03 25.15 4.80
CA GLN A 110 -7.28 26.17 5.82
C GLN A 110 -6.10 27.13 6.02
N GLU A 111 -4.87 26.66 5.82
CA GLU A 111 -3.65 27.45 5.82
C GLU A 111 -3.49 28.33 4.55
N GLY A 112 -4.40 28.20 3.58
CA GLY A 112 -4.44 29.02 2.37
C GLY A 112 -3.79 28.35 1.13
N GLU A 113 -3.45 27.07 1.18
CA GLU A 113 -2.98 26.36 -0.02
C GLU A 113 -4.11 26.24 -1.05
N ASN A 114 -3.82 26.62 -2.29
CA ASN A 114 -4.76 26.53 -3.40
C ASN A 114 -4.81 25.09 -3.96
N THR A 115 -5.41 24.19 -3.22
CA THR A 115 -5.57 22.78 -3.61
C THR A 115 -6.95 22.27 -3.19
N THR A 116 -7.30 21.07 -3.67
CA THR A 116 -8.45 20.29 -3.21
C THR A 116 -7.95 19.06 -2.45
N VAL A 117 -8.83 18.39 -1.69
CA VAL A 117 -8.48 17.12 -1.02
C VAL A 117 -7.92 16.11 -2.01
N LEU A 118 -8.59 15.92 -3.15
CA LEU A 118 -8.13 15.00 -4.19
C LEU A 118 -6.80 15.46 -4.80
N GLY A 119 -6.67 16.75 -5.08
CA GLY A 119 -5.44 17.35 -5.61
C GLY A 119 -4.26 17.13 -4.69
N TYR A 120 -4.45 17.33 -3.38
CA TYR A 120 -3.44 17.05 -2.37
C TYR A 120 -3.01 15.58 -2.38
N ILE A 121 -3.97 14.66 -2.31
CA ILE A 121 -3.69 13.21 -2.30
C ILE A 121 -2.90 12.82 -3.55
N GLN A 122 -3.33 13.27 -4.73
CA GLN A 122 -2.63 12.98 -5.98
C GLN A 122 -1.21 13.57 -5.98
N SER A 123 -1.04 14.81 -5.52
CA SER A 123 0.26 15.48 -5.52
C SER A 123 1.28 14.75 -4.65
N GLU A 124 0.89 14.26 -3.48
CA GLU A 124 1.79 13.53 -2.59
C GLU A 124 2.22 12.17 -3.18
N ILE A 125 1.28 11.43 -3.77
CA ILE A 125 1.61 10.17 -4.45
C ILE A 125 2.52 10.42 -5.65
N LEU A 126 2.22 11.43 -6.47
CA LEU A 126 3.02 11.78 -7.65
C LEU A 126 4.43 12.23 -7.28
N LYS A 127 4.59 12.92 -6.15
CA LYS A 127 5.91 13.32 -5.63
C LYS A 127 6.80 12.10 -5.37
N GLU A 128 6.29 11.06 -4.72
CA GLU A 128 7.04 9.83 -4.46
C GLU A 128 7.25 9.01 -5.75
N LEU A 129 6.27 8.95 -6.64
CA LEU A 129 6.41 8.31 -7.95
C LEU A 129 7.51 8.98 -8.80
N ARG A 130 7.61 10.32 -8.77
CA ARG A 130 8.70 11.04 -9.46
C ARG A 130 10.08 10.71 -8.90
N GLN A 131 10.20 10.51 -7.60
CA GLN A 131 11.46 10.12 -6.97
C GLN A 131 11.88 8.70 -7.35
N GLU A 132 10.92 7.76 -7.35
CA GLU A 132 11.20 6.34 -7.65
C GLU A 132 11.33 6.07 -9.17
N TYR A 133 10.57 6.81 -9.99
CA TYR A 133 10.47 6.61 -11.43
C TYR A 133 10.72 7.90 -12.25
N PRO A 134 11.85 8.61 -12.05
CA PRO A 134 12.07 9.94 -12.64
C PRO A 134 12.03 9.95 -14.17
N GLN A 135 12.35 8.82 -14.81
CA GLN A 135 12.39 8.71 -16.29
C GLN A 135 10.99 8.51 -16.89
N TYR A 136 10.00 8.10 -16.10
CA TYR A 136 8.68 7.69 -16.59
C TYR A 136 7.55 8.60 -16.12
N VAL A 137 7.84 9.57 -15.26
CA VAL A 137 6.85 10.50 -14.71
C VAL A 137 7.07 11.89 -15.24
N ASN A 138 6.11 12.38 -16.02
CA ASN A 138 6.14 13.75 -16.54
C ASN A 138 5.86 14.74 -15.40
N GLU A 139 6.67 15.79 -15.30
CA GLU A 139 6.50 16.85 -14.29
C GLU A 139 5.14 17.57 -14.38
N LYS A 140 4.56 17.66 -15.59
CA LYS A 140 3.27 18.29 -15.84
C LYS A 140 2.07 17.37 -15.61
N GLU A 141 2.31 16.07 -15.41
CA GLU A 141 1.24 15.10 -15.19
C GLU A 141 0.73 15.20 -13.75
N ASN A 142 -0.56 15.42 -13.61
CA ASN A 142 -1.25 15.56 -12.33
C ASN A 142 -2.18 14.37 -12.02
N SER A 143 -2.21 13.36 -12.88
CA SER A 143 -3.03 12.16 -12.70
C SER A 143 -2.18 10.97 -12.27
N VAL A 144 -2.43 10.45 -11.07
CA VAL A 144 -1.82 9.20 -10.58
C VAL A 144 -2.12 8.05 -11.54
N ALA A 145 -3.37 7.95 -12.00
CA ALA A 145 -3.78 6.85 -12.89
C ALA A 145 -3.02 6.87 -14.22
N ALA A 146 -2.86 8.05 -14.85
CA ALA A 146 -2.10 8.20 -16.09
C ALA A 146 -0.61 7.87 -15.86
N THR A 147 -0.05 8.34 -14.75
CA THR A 147 1.35 8.04 -14.36
C THR A 147 1.58 6.54 -14.19
N LEU A 148 0.72 5.85 -13.45
CA LEU A 148 0.83 4.40 -13.24
C LEU A 148 0.68 3.62 -14.56
N ALA A 149 -0.22 4.06 -15.44
CA ALA A 149 -0.39 3.46 -16.76
C ALA A 149 0.89 3.61 -17.60
N ASN A 150 1.50 4.80 -17.60
CA ASN A 150 2.76 5.05 -18.32
C ASN A 150 3.91 4.18 -17.77
N ILE A 151 4.11 4.15 -16.45
CA ILE A 151 5.12 3.30 -15.82
C ILE A 151 4.89 1.83 -16.19
N ASN A 152 3.64 1.35 -16.14
CA ASN A 152 3.32 -0.02 -16.52
C ASN A 152 3.60 -0.30 -18.00
N GLN A 153 3.26 0.63 -18.89
CA GLN A 153 3.51 0.48 -20.33
C GLN A 153 5.00 0.32 -20.63
N GLU A 154 5.84 1.14 -20.02
CA GLU A 154 7.28 1.20 -20.27
C GLU A 154 8.06 0.08 -19.54
N THR A 155 7.67 -0.24 -18.32
CA THR A 155 8.43 -1.14 -17.45
C THR A 155 7.81 -2.52 -17.25
N LYS A 156 6.53 -2.70 -17.65
CA LYS A 156 5.69 -3.87 -17.35
C LYS A 156 5.47 -4.13 -15.85
N LYS A 157 5.90 -3.21 -14.98
CA LYS A 157 5.66 -3.29 -13.54
C LYS A 157 4.19 -3.07 -13.22
N LYS A 158 3.70 -3.82 -12.26
CA LYS A 158 2.35 -3.68 -11.71
C LYS A 158 2.44 -3.22 -10.26
N PHE A 159 1.48 -2.40 -9.89
CA PHE A 159 1.37 -1.88 -8.53
C PHE A 159 0.29 -2.65 -7.76
N ILE A 160 0.52 -2.86 -6.47
CA ILE A 160 -0.51 -3.23 -5.52
C ILE A 160 -0.97 -1.95 -4.83
N ILE A 161 -2.27 -1.66 -4.91
CA ILE A 161 -2.85 -0.47 -4.29
C ILE A 161 -3.71 -0.94 -3.12
N ILE A 162 -3.38 -0.45 -1.93
CA ILE A 162 -4.08 -0.74 -0.68
C ILE A 162 -4.71 0.57 -0.20
N ILE A 163 -6.03 0.57 -0.06
CA ILE A 163 -6.80 1.76 0.36
C ILE A 163 -7.55 1.40 1.63
N ASP A 164 -7.27 2.12 2.70
CA ASP A 164 -7.94 2.02 3.99
C ASP A 164 -8.76 3.28 4.28
N GLU A 165 -9.81 3.15 5.10
CA GLU A 165 -10.68 4.25 5.59
C GLU A 165 -11.19 5.16 4.46
N TRP A 166 -11.67 4.55 3.37
CA TRP A 166 -12.18 5.28 2.20
C TRP A 166 -13.66 5.72 2.32
N ASP A 167 -14.41 5.19 3.32
CA ASP A 167 -15.84 5.37 3.57
C ASP A 167 -16.17 6.39 4.68
#